data_7978fbbd535e2090628dfd15114940ac
#
_entry.id   7978fbbd535e2090628dfd15114940ac
#
_cell.length_a   1.000
_cell.length_b   1.000
_cell.length_c   1.000
_cell.angle_alpha   90.00
_cell.angle_beta   90.00
_cell.angle_gamma   90.00
#
_symmetry.space_group_name_H-M   'P 1'
#
loop_
_entity.id
_entity.type
_entity.pdbx_description
1 polymer ?
#
loop_
_entity_poly.entity_id
_entity_poly.type
_entity_poly.pdbx_seq_one_letter_code
_entity_poly.pdbx_strand_id
1 'polypeptide(L)'
;MSGDPSVVGIVGEWLDGAGIKRSDTATGKVNVRLVERIDQAVVNQEEAYNLTVSQEEISIEAVTEKGVYWAVQTLRQLTDRSTREVRIPCCEIIDWPAFGIRGFMHDTGRSYISLEEIKREIEILSLYKINTFHWHLTENQAWRLESKIYPQLTSPENMTRYPGCCYTQEQVREFLDFCRKHHILVIPEIDMPGHSAAFTRTFGCDMQSPKGKGIIKELLAEACDLFAEEPYFHIGTDEVHFTDPDFVPEMVALVRSKGKKAISWSPGCEYAPGEIDIAQLWSYMGKPKPGIPSIDSRFRYANH
;
A
#
# COMPACT_ATOMS: atom_id res chain seq x y z
N MET A 1 -17.57 23.51 14.34
CA MET A 1 -16.27 23.01 13.87
C MET A 1 -15.54 24.16 13.21
N SER A 2 -14.27 24.36 13.56
CA SER A 2 -13.40 25.39 13.01
C SER A 2 -12.05 24.78 12.66
N GLY A 3 -11.32 25.35 11.71
CA GLY A 3 -9.98 24.90 11.37
C GLY A 3 -9.58 25.19 9.92
N ASP A 4 -8.47 24.60 9.52
CA ASP A 4 -7.94 24.70 8.17
C ASP A 4 -8.92 24.03 7.18
N PRO A 5 -9.38 24.74 6.14
CA PRO A 5 -10.36 24.22 5.18
C PRO A 5 -9.93 22.92 4.47
N SER A 6 -8.62 22.70 4.31
CA SER A 6 -8.08 21.51 3.63
C SER A 6 -8.32 20.22 4.42
N VAL A 7 -8.42 20.28 5.75
CA VAL A 7 -8.51 19.11 6.65
C VAL A 7 -9.82 19.00 7.42
N VAL A 8 -10.62 20.05 7.44
CA VAL A 8 -11.95 20.06 8.11
C VAL A 8 -12.85 18.94 7.57
N GLY A 9 -12.76 18.63 6.27
CA GLY A 9 -13.53 17.56 5.64
C GLY A 9 -13.28 16.19 6.28
N ILE A 10 -12.03 15.84 6.57
CA ILE A 10 -11.62 14.54 7.16
C ILE A 10 -12.32 14.33 8.52
N VAL A 11 -12.33 15.38 9.34
CA VAL A 11 -12.98 15.34 10.66
C VAL A 11 -14.49 15.35 10.51
N GLY A 12 -15.02 16.08 9.53
CA GLY A 12 -16.45 16.13 9.21
C GLY A 12 -17.02 14.75 8.86
N GLU A 13 -16.33 13.99 8.04
CA GLU A 13 -16.70 12.60 7.68
C GLU A 13 -16.74 11.69 8.92
N TRP A 14 -15.79 11.84 9.84
CA TRP A 14 -15.82 11.10 11.10
C TRP A 14 -17.02 11.47 11.97
N LEU A 15 -17.31 12.78 12.14
CA LEU A 15 -18.47 13.25 12.93
C LEU A 15 -19.77 12.68 12.36
N ASP A 16 -19.96 12.76 11.04
CA ASP A 16 -21.15 12.25 10.36
C ASP A 16 -21.27 10.73 10.53
N GLY A 17 -20.17 10.00 10.32
CA GLY A 17 -20.09 8.55 10.54
C GLY A 17 -20.28 8.14 12.02
N ALA A 18 -19.95 9.01 12.97
CA ALA A 18 -20.20 8.82 14.40
C ALA A 18 -21.64 9.16 14.80
N GLY A 19 -22.44 9.75 13.90
CA GLY A 19 -23.79 10.26 14.21
C GLY A 19 -23.78 11.53 15.07
N ILE A 20 -22.64 12.22 15.13
CA ILE A 20 -22.48 13.48 15.89
C ILE A 20 -22.99 14.63 15.02
N LYS A 21 -24.10 15.23 15.41
CA LYS A 21 -24.72 16.33 14.67
C LYS A 21 -23.97 17.65 14.90
N ARG A 22 -23.67 18.33 13.81
CA ARG A 22 -23.13 19.68 13.82
C ARG A 22 -24.28 20.70 13.99
N SER A 23 -24.12 21.67 14.90
CA SER A 23 -25.11 22.72 15.14
C SER A 23 -24.42 24.00 15.63
N ASP A 24 -24.93 25.14 15.24
CA ASP A 24 -24.44 26.44 15.71
C ASP A 24 -24.76 26.68 17.18
N THR A 25 -25.68 25.91 17.73
CA THR A 25 -26.07 25.96 19.16
C THR A 25 -25.35 24.89 20.00
N ALA A 26 -24.49 24.07 19.41
CA ALA A 26 -23.73 23.07 20.16
C ALA A 26 -22.71 23.74 21.10
N THR A 27 -22.61 23.23 22.32
CA THR A 27 -21.63 23.72 23.31
C THR A 27 -20.24 23.14 23.09
N GLY A 28 -20.16 21.90 22.57
CA GLY A 28 -18.89 21.27 22.24
C GLY A 28 -18.28 21.82 20.95
N LYS A 29 -16.95 21.98 20.95
CA LYS A 29 -16.21 22.50 19.81
C LYS A 29 -15.30 21.42 19.24
N VAL A 30 -15.06 21.48 17.94
CA VAL A 30 -14.00 20.70 17.26
C VAL A 30 -13.15 21.68 16.48
N ASN A 31 -11.86 21.69 16.79
CA ASN A 31 -10.87 22.55 16.17
C ASN A 31 -9.76 21.70 15.54
N VAL A 32 -9.39 22.01 14.30
CA VAL A 32 -8.37 21.29 13.55
C VAL A 32 -7.43 22.29 12.91
N ARG A 33 -6.15 22.17 13.12
CA ARG A 33 -5.16 23.03 12.48
C ARG A 33 -3.92 22.27 12.03
N LEU A 34 -3.33 22.76 10.95
CA LEU A 34 -2.00 22.34 10.53
C LEU A 34 -0.95 23.19 11.25
N VAL A 35 0.14 22.53 11.68
CA VAL A 35 1.28 23.13 12.35
C VAL A 35 2.57 22.77 11.61
N GLU A 36 3.63 23.54 11.77
CA GLU A 36 4.90 23.27 11.09
C GLU A 36 5.55 21.98 11.57
N ARG A 37 5.41 21.66 12.86
CA ARG A 37 6.00 20.44 13.45
C ARG A 37 5.30 20.07 14.76
N ILE A 38 5.46 18.81 15.15
CA ILE A 38 5.18 18.28 16.48
C ILE A 38 6.52 18.03 17.15
N ASP A 39 6.85 18.76 18.19
CA ASP A 39 8.19 18.80 18.77
C ASP A 39 8.69 17.44 19.28
N GLN A 40 7.80 16.61 19.78
CA GLN A 40 8.08 15.28 20.30
C GLN A 40 8.36 14.25 19.20
N ALA A 41 7.85 14.46 18.01
CA ALA A 41 8.03 13.55 16.89
C ALA A 41 9.44 13.70 16.31
N VAL A 42 10.27 12.70 16.49
CA VAL A 42 11.69 12.70 16.04
C VAL A 42 11.87 12.14 14.63
N VAL A 43 10.86 11.43 14.10
CA VAL A 43 10.81 10.85 12.75
C VAL A 43 9.40 10.94 12.20
N ASN A 44 9.24 10.79 10.89
CA ASN A 44 7.93 10.72 10.19
C ASN A 44 6.96 11.84 10.60
N GLN A 45 7.47 13.06 10.66
CA GLN A 45 6.75 14.27 11.07
C GLN A 45 5.42 14.46 10.30
N GLU A 46 5.38 14.08 9.04
CA GLU A 46 4.21 14.21 8.17
C GLU A 46 3.00 13.39 8.64
N GLU A 47 3.24 12.40 9.51
CA GLU A 47 2.18 11.58 10.12
C GLU A 47 1.90 11.95 11.59
N ALA A 48 2.65 12.90 12.14
CA ALA A 48 2.56 13.27 13.55
C ALA A 48 1.34 14.15 13.85
N TYR A 49 0.78 13.98 15.05
CA TYR A 49 -0.33 14.78 15.54
C TYR A 49 -0.36 14.90 17.07
N ASN A 50 -1.00 15.98 17.54
CA ASN A 50 -1.49 16.14 18.90
C ASN A 50 -3.02 16.05 18.87
N LEU A 51 -3.60 15.30 19.79
CA LEU A 51 -5.04 15.18 19.97
C LEU A 51 -5.37 15.47 21.44
N THR A 52 -6.21 16.46 21.68
CA THR A 52 -6.75 16.78 23.01
C THR A 52 -8.26 16.63 22.98
N VAL A 53 -8.80 15.87 23.92
CA VAL A 53 -10.24 15.74 24.14
C VAL A 53 -10.55 16.21 25.54
N SER A 54 -11.35 17.25 25.66
CA SER A 54 -11.87 17.80 26.91
C SER A 54 -13.40 17.69 26.96
N GLN A 55 -14.02 18.17 28.02
CA GLN A 55 -15.50 18.25 28.10
C GLN A 55 -16.11 19.25 27.12
N GLU A 56 -15.34 20.24 26.68
CA GLU A 56 -15.82 21.34 25.84
C GLU A 56 -15.30 21.30 24.41
N GLU A 57 -14.13 20.65 24.18
CA GLU A 57 -13.44 20.75 22.90
C GLU A 57 -12.67 19.47 22.55
N ILE A 58 -12.70 19.13 21.26
CA ILE A 58 -11.75 18.24 20.62
C ILE A 58 -10.82 19.11 19.78
N SER A 59 -9.53 19.07 20.07
CA SER A 59 -8.50 19.79 19.32
C SER A 59 -7.53 18.82 18.66
N ILE A 60 -7.29 19.01 17.36
CA ILE A 60 -6.32 18.26 16.58
C ILE A 60 -5.30 19.24 15.99
N GLU A 61 -4.03 18.99 16.24
CA GLU A 61 -2.91 19.65 15.58
C GLU A 61 -2.09 18.58 14.86
N ALA A 62 -1.80 18.78 13.59
CA ALA A 62 -1.01 17.84 12.81
C ALA A 62 -0.11 18.56 11.81
N VAL A 63 0.96 17.89 11.36
CA VAL A 63 1.88 18.50 10.40
C VAL A 63 1.29 18.49 8.98
N THR A 64 0.53 17.45 8.65
CA THR A 64 -0.15 17.33 7.34
C THR A 64 -1.56 16.77 7.49
N GLU A 65 -2.31 16.73 6.39
CA GLU A 65 -3.62 16.05 6.32
C GLU A 65 -3.55 14.57 6.73
N LYS A 66 -2.41 13.92 6.46
CA LYS A 66 -2.18 12.52 6.86
C LYS A 66 -2.15 12.35 8.38
N GLY A 67 -1.49 13.28 9.09
CA GLY A 67 -1.52 13.32 10.56
C GLY A 67 -2.94 13.56 11.09
N VAL A 68 -3.73 14.45 10.49
CA VAL A 68 -5.14 14.65 10.84
C VAL A 68 -5.94 13.37 10.63
N TYR A 69 -5.72 12.68 9.52
CA TYR A 69 -6.38 11.40 9.24
C TYR A 69 -6.08 10.36 10.33
N TRP A 70 -4.82 10.23 10.76
CA TRP A 70 -4.43 9.31 11.85
C TRP A 70 -5.00 9.72 13.21
N ALA A 71 -5.10 11.00 13.51
CA ALA A 71 -5.81 11.49 14.69
C ALA A 71 -7.28 11.07 14.67
N VAL A 72 -7.94 11.15 13.51
CA VAL A 72 -9.32 10.70 13.32
C VAL A 72 -9.44 9.18 13.50
N GLN A 73 -8.47 8.37 13.05
CA GLN A 73 -8.49 6.92 13.33
C GLN A 73 -8.39 6.64 14.85
N THR A 74 -7.62 7.43 15.58
CA THR A 74 -7.57 7.35 17.05
C THR A 74 -8.93 7.73 17.67
N LEU A 75 -9.55 8.82 17.23
CA LEU A 75 -10.89 9.19 17.67
C LEU A 75 -11.93 8.11 17.38
N ARG A 76 -11.87 7.46 16.22
CA ARG A 76 -12.77 6.32 15.89
C ARG A 76 -12.63 5.18 16.90
N GLN A 77 -11.41 4.85 17.34
CA GLN A 77 -11.14 3.81 18.33
C GLN A 77 -11.54 4.23 19.75
N LEU A 78 -11.43 5.52 20.09
CA LEU A 78 -11.84 6.05 21.39
C LEU A 78 -13.37 6.23 21.50
N THR A 79 -14.08 6.24 20.38
CA THR A 79 -15.52 6.50 20.35
C THR A 79 -16.30 5.29 20.85
N ASP A 80 -16.88 5.40 22.04
CA ASP A 80 -17.80 4.41 22.61
C ASP A 80 -19.22 4.59 22.07
N ARG A 81 -19.75 3.55 21.43
CA ARG A 81 -21.11 3.46 20.89
C ARG A 81 -21.93 2.35 21.55
N SER A 82 -21.47 1.81 22.68
CA SER A 82 -22.17 0.74 23.40
C SER A 82 -23.50 1.20 23.99
N THR A 83 -23.69 2.51 24.09
CA THR A 83 -24.93 3.15 24.59
C THR A 83 -25.61 3.97 23.49
N ARG A 84 -26.80 4.56 23.79
CA ARG A 84 -27.48 5.50 22.87
C ARG A 84 -26.71 6.81 22.70
N GLU A 85 -25.85 7.15 23.65
CA GLU A 85 -25.03 8.35 23.62
C GLU A 85 -23.63 7.99 23.11
N VAL A 86 -23.13 8.77 22.17
CA VAL A 86 -21.73 8.67 21.71
C VAL A 86 -20.85 9.32 22.79
N ARG A 87 -19.87 8.57 23.29
CA ARG A 87 -18.94 9.03 24.33
C ARG A 87 -17.50 8.92 23.86
N ILE A 88 -16.70 9.92 24.19
CA ILE A 88 -15.27 9.94 23.94
C ILE A 88 -14.60 10.35 25.26
N PRO A 89 -13.63 9.58 25.77
CA PRO A 89 -12.94 9.91 27.02
C PRO A 89 -12.09 11.17 26.85
N CYS A 90 -12.05 12.01 27.88
CA CYS A 90 -11.09 13.11 27.94
C CYS A 90 -9.66 12.55 27.98
N CYS A 91 -8.78 13.03 27.09
CA CYS A 91 -7.40 12.57 26.98
C CYS A 91 -6.52 13.58 26.26
N GLU A 92 -5.22 13.42 26.41
CA GLU A 92 -4.18 14.08 25.64
C GLU A 92 -3.29 13.01 24.99
N ILE A 93 -3.13 13.06 23.69
CA ILE A 93 -2.35 12.09 22.91
C ILE A 93 -1.42 12.85 21.99
N ILE A 94 -0.14 12.47 22.04
CA ILE A 94 0.87 12.86 21.07
C ILE A 94 1.33 11.58 20.39
N ASP A 95 1.23 11.50 19.07
CA ASP A 95 1.52 10.27 18.36
C ASP A 95 2.22 10.51 17.02
N TRP A 96 3.13 9.62 16.68
CA TRP A 96 3.81 9.53 15.40
C TRP A 96 4.33 8.11 15.18
N PRO A 97 4.44 7.62 13.93
CA PRO A 97 4.91 6.28 13.68
C PRO A 97 6.43 6.17 13.78
N ALA A 98 6.93 5.06 14.34
CA ALA A 98 8.35 4.74 14.36
C ALA A 98 8.89 4.33 12.96
N PHE A 99 8.01 3.78 12.09
CA PHE A 99 8.36 3.30 10.74
C PHE A 99 7.55 4.03 9.68
N GLY A 100 8.21 4.47 8.61
CA GLY A 100 7.57 5.13 7.48
C GLY A 100 6.70 4.18 6.65
N ILE A 101 7.09 2.91 6.52
CA ILE A 101 6.31 1.85 5.86
C ILE A 101 5.76 0.90 6.93
N ARG A 102 4.44 0.77 6.99
CA ARG A 102 3.71 -0.18 7.82
C ARG A 102 2.73 -0.89 6.91
N GLY A 103 3.16 -2.05 6.38
CA GLY A 103 2.52 -2.70 5.26
C GLY A 103 1.72 -3.95 5.62
N PHE A 104 0.76 -4.24 4.77
CA PHE A 104 0.08 -5.52 4.67
C PHE A 104 0.14 -5.99 3.22
N MET A 105 0.35 -7.29 2.98
CA MET A 105 0.48 -7.87 1.65
C MET A 105 -0.64 -8.87 1.37
N HIS A 106 -1.19 -8.79 0.16
CA HIS A 106 -2.07 -9.83 -0.39
C HIS A 106 -1.46 -10.47 -1.63
N ASP A 107 -1.44 -11.80 -1.61
CA ASP A 107 -1.12 -12.62 -2.76
C ASP A 107 -2.41 -12.98 -3.52
N THR A 108 -2.82 -12.10 -4.40
CA THR A 108 -3.99 -12.32 -5.25
C THR A 108 -3.69 -13.18 -6.48
N GLY A 109 -2.41 -13.36 -6.79
CA GLY A 109 -1.94 -14.29 -7.82
C GLY A 109 -2.33 -15.74 -7.49
N ARG A 110 -2.02 -16.20 -6.25
CA ARG A 110 -2.42 -17.53 -5.76
C ARG A 110 -3.89 -17.64 -5.42
N SER A 111 -4.47 -16.60 -4.79
CA SER A 111 -5.86 -16.62 -4.34
C SER A 111 -6.56 -15.31 -4.65
N TYR A 112 -7.44 -15.33 -5.66
CA TYR A 112 -8.20 -14.14 -6.03
C TYR A 112 -9.08 -13.68 -4.87
N ILE A 113 -9.05 -12.38 -4.61
CA ILE A 113 -9.92 -11.69 -3.65
C ILE A 113 -10.62 -10.57 -4.42
N SER A 114 -11.91 -10.39 -4.18
CA SER A 114 -12.65 -9.30 -4.83
C SER A 114 -12.17 -7.92 -4.35
N LEU A 115 -12.26 -6.90 -5.20
CA LEU A 115 -11.92 -5.54 -4.78
C LEU A 115 -12.79 -5.03 -3.63
N GLU A 116 -14.03 -5.50 -3.55
CA GLU A 116 -14.92 -5.16 -2.43
C GLU A 116 -14.40 -5.70 -1.09
N GLU A 117 -13.83 -6.91 -1.09
CA GLU A 117 -13.19 -7.48 0.09
C GLU A 117 -11.90 -6.75 0.43
N ILE A 118 -11.04 -6.48 -0.57
CA ILE A 118 -9.80 -5.73 -0.36
C ILE A 118 -10.10 -4.31 0.16
N LYS A 119 -11.13 -3.63 -0.36
CA LYS A 119 -11.54 -2.30 0.14
C LYS A 119 -11.92 -2.34 1.63
N ARG A 120 -12.66 -3.37 2.07
CA ARG A 120 -12.99 -3.54 3.50
C ARG A 120 -11.74 -3.75 4.35
N GLU A 121 -10.77 -4.49 3.83
CA GLU A 121 -9.48 -4.65 4.51
C GLU A 121 -8.71 -3.34 4.59
N ILE A 122 -8.68 -2.55 3.52
CA ILE A 122 -8.07 -1.21 3.51
C ILE A 122 -8.68 -0.32 4.59
N GLU A 123 -10.00 -0.33 4.76
CA GLU A 123 -10.67 0.40 5.84
C GLU A 123 -10.21 -0.06 7.23
N ILE A 124 -10.11 -1.37 7.45
CA ILE A 124 -9.63 -1.94 8.71
C ILE A 124 -8.14 -1.61 8.92
N LEU A 125 -7.31 -1.79 7.90
CA LEU A 125 -5.89 -1.49 7.97
C LEU A 125 -5.64 -0.02 8.32
N SER A 126 -6.40 0.90 7.70
CA SER A 126 -6.30 2.32 7.99
C SER A 126 -6.69 2.66 9.44
N LEU A 127 -7.69 1.97 10.01
CA LEU A 127 -8.07 2.14 11.41
C LEU A 127 -6.90 1.83 12.36
N TYR A 128 -6.04 0.88 12.00
CA TYR A 128 -4.83 0.53 12.74
C TYR A 128 -3.57 1.28 12.27
N LYS A 129 -3.74 2.33 11.46
CA LYS A 129 -2.66 3.19 10.95
C LYS A 129 -1.62 2.45 10.10
N ILE A 130 -2.01 1.34 9.48
CA ILE A 130 -1.27 0.74 8.38
C ILE A 130 -1.37 1.70 7.20
N ASN A 131 -0.26 1.99 6.54
CA ASN A 131 -0.20 3.02 5.49
C ASN A 131 0.26 2.47 4.14
N THR A 132 0.42 1.16 4.01
CA THR A 132 0.95 0.55 2.79
C THR A 132 0.24 -0.78 2.52
N PHE A 133 -0.26 -0.94 1.30
CA PHE A 133 -0.81 -2.19 0.78
C PHE A 133 0.11 -2.74 -0.30
N HIS A 134 0.74 -3.89 -0.08
CA HIS A 134 1.56 -4.58 -1.05
C HIS A 134 0.69 -5.57 -1.81
N TRP A 135 0.54 -5.37 -3.11
CA TRP A 135 -0.37 -6.13 -3.97
C TRP A 135 0.40 -7.05 -4.91
N HIS A 136 0.53 -8.32 -4.53
CA HIS A 136 1.15 -9.37 -5.35
C HIS A 136 0.13 -9.85 -6.39
N LEU A 137 0.30 -9.40 -7.63
CA LEU A 137 -0.70 -9.51 -8.70
C LEU A 137 -0.50 -10.71 -9.62
N THR A 138 0.69 -11.33 -9.59
CA THR A 138 1.07 -12.36 -10.56
C THR A 138 1.74 -13.54 -9.88
N GLU A 139 1.40 -14.75 -10.34
CA GLU A 139 1.92 -15.99 -9.78
C GLU A 139 1.83 -17.17 -10.77
N ASN A 140 2.36 -18.32 -10.36
CA ASN A 140 2.24 -19.57 -11.15
C ASN A 140 0.78 -19.91 -11.47
N GLN A 141 -0.15 -19.61 -10.57
CA GLN A 141 -1.56 -19.94 -10.71
C GLN A 141 -2.27 -19.02 -11.68
N ALA A 142 -1.97 -17.73 -11.66
CA ALA A 142 -2.64 -16.76 -12.50
C ALA A 142 -1.89 -15.42 -12.59
N TRP A 143 -2.15 -14.73 -13.68
CA TRP A 143 -1.85 -13.31 -13.86
C TRP A 143 -3.17 -12.54 -13.63
N ARG A 144 -3.23 -11.68 -12.60
CA ARG A 144 -4.49 -11.02 -12.20
C ARG A 144 -4.67 -9.61 -12.74
N LEU A 145 -3.64 -8.99 -13.29
CA LEU A 145 -3.68 -7.64 -13.81
C LEU A 145 -4.01 -7.64 -15.30
N GLU A 146 -5.08 -6.96 -15.71
CA GLU A 146 -5.39 -6.78 -17.13
C GLU A 146 -4.26 -6.08 -17.85
N SER A 147 -3.85 -6.63 -19.00
CA SER A 147 -2.98 -5.97 -19.95
C SER A 147 -3.75 -5.63 -21.22
N LYS A 148 -3.63 -4.39 -21.69
CA LYS A 148 -4.20 -3.97 -22.99
C LYS A 148 -3.33 -4.41 -24.15
N ILE A 149 -2.03 -4.58 -23.90
CA ILE A 149 -1.05 -5.05 -24.91
C ILE A 149 -1.19 -6.55 -25.12
N TYR A 150 -1.38 -7.31 -24.03
CA TYR A 150 -1.45 -8.77 -24.02
C TYR A 150 -2.69 -9.30 -23.30
N PRO A 151 -3.91 -9.06 -23.83
CA PRO A 151 -5.17 -9.42 -23.17
C PRO A 151 -5.32 -10.92 -22.88
N GLN A 152 -4.61 -11.77 -23.61
CA GLN A 152 -4.63 -13.23 -23.40
C GLN A 152 -4.01 -13.67 -22.05
N LEU A 153 -3.25 -12.82 -21.36
CA LEU A 153 -2.71 -13.12 -20.03
C LEU A 153 -3.79 -13.41 -18.99
N THR A 154 -4.92 -12.74 -19.09
CA THR A 154 -6.06 -12.89 -18.16
C THR A 154 -7.14 -13.83 -18.70
N SER A 155 -6.87 -14.55 -19.80
CA SER A 155 -7.78 -15.59 -20.29
C SER A 155 -7.94 -16.74 -19.30
N PRO A 156 -9.15 -17.26 -19.11
CA PRO A 156 -9.44 -18.33 -18.13
C PRO A 156 -8.56 -19.58 -18.31
N GLU A 157 -8.23 -19.95 -19.54
CA GLU A 157 -7.38 -21.09 -19.87
C GLU A 157 -5.94 -20.98 -19.38
N ASN A 158 -5.46 -19.76 -19.13
CA ASN A 158 -4.12 -19.48 -18.60
C ASN A 158 -4.07 -19.43 -17.07
N MET A 159 -5.21 -19.65 -16.40
CA MET A 159 -5.33 -19.64 -14.95
C MET A 159 -5.64 -21.04 -14.41
N THR A 160 -4.85 -21.51 -13.44
CA THR A 160 -5.07 -22.81 -12.77
C THR A 160 -5.95 -22.69 -11.51
N ARG A 161 -6.12 -21.46 -11.01
CA ARG A 161 -7.01 -21.15 -9.88
C ARG A 161 -7.83 -19.91 -10.19
N TYR A 162 -9.12 -19.93 -9.83
CA TYR A 162 -10.08 -18.85 -10.07
C TYR A 162 -10.04 -18.37 -11.55
N PRO A 163 -10.36 -19.27 -12.53
CA PRO A 163 -10.29 -18.92 -13.95
C PRO A 163 -11.17 -17.72 -14.30
N GLY A 164 -10.61 -16.77 -15.05
CA GLY A 164 -11.32 -15.55 -15.46
C GLY A 164 -11.42 -14.45 -14.40
N CYS A 165 -10.97 -14.72 -13.16
CA CYS A 165 -10.94 -13.70 -12.12
C CYS A 165 -9.67 -12.86 -12.25
N CYS A 166 -9.82 -11.60 -12.62
CA CYS A 166 -8.74 -10.62 -12.75
C CYS A 166 -9.24 -9.21 -12.43
N TYR A 167 -8.34 -8.27 -12.36
CA TYR A 167 -8.63 -6.85 -12.13
C TYR A 167 -8.42 -6.08 -13.43
N THR A 168 -9.46 -5.38 -13.90
CA THR A 168 -9.31 -4.48 -15.04
C THR A 168 -8.50 -3.24 -14.65
N GLN A 169 -7.86 -2.61 -15.63
CA GLN A 169 -7.11 -1.38 -15.36
C GLN A 169 -8.02 -0.25 -14.83
N GLU A 170 -9.27 -0.20 -15.24
CA GLU A 170 -10.26 0.75 -14.72
C GLU A 170 -10.55 0.49 -13.24
N GLN A 171 -10.83 -0.77 -12.88
CA GLN A 171 -11.00 -1.19 -11.48
C GLN A 171 -9.77 -0.88 -10.62
N VAL A 172 -8.56 -1.07 -11.17
CA VAL A 172 -7.32 -0.73 -10.47
C VAL A 172 -7.24 0.77 -10.20
N ARG A 173 -7.56 1.63 -11.19
CA ARG A 173 -7.55 3.10 -10.97
C ARG A 173 -8.54 3.52 -9.89
N GLU A 174 -9.78 3.00 -9.93
CA GLU A 174 -10.77 3.27 -8.88
C GLU A 174 -10.31 2.80 -7.50
N PHE A 175 -9.62 1.66 -7.45
CA PHE A 175 -9.06 1.14 -6.21
C PHE A 175 -7.90 2.01 -5.68
N LEU A 176 -7.03 2.50 -6.56
CA LEU A 176 -5.96 3.43 -6.17
C LEU A 176 -6.54 4.74 -5.61
N ASP A 177 -7.60 5.28 -6.24
CA ASP A 177 -8.30 6.45 -5.71
C ASP A 177 -8.91 6.20 -4.33
N PHE A 178 -9.44 5.00 -4.12
CA PHE A 178 -9.96 4.58 -2.82
C PHE A 178 -8.84 4.48 -1.77
N CYS A 179 -7.72 3.83 -2.08
CA CYS A 179 -6.57 3.72 -1.18
C CYS A 179 -6.01 5.11 -0.80
N ARG A 180 -5.93 6.01 -1.76
CA ARG A 180 -5.43 7.38 -1.56
C ARG A 180 -6.28 8.16 -0.55
N LYS A 181 -7.62 8.02 -0.62
CA LYS A 181 -8.54 8.61 0.37
C LYS A 181 -8.34 8.06 1.78
N HIS A 182 -7.80 6.86 1.90
CA HIS A 182 -7.48 6.22 3.19
C HIS A 182 -6.00 6.41 3.60
N HIS A 183 -5.25 7.25 2.88
CA HIS A 183 -3.81 7.48 3.09
C HIS A 183 -2.97 6.20 3.05
N ILE A 184 -3.41 5.22 2.25
CA ILE A 184 -2.70 3.96 2.01
C ILE A 184 -2.04 4.01 0.63
N LEU A 185 -0.72 3.87 0.62
CA LEU A 185 0.10 3.72 -0.56
C LEU A 185 -0.01 2.27 -1.07
N VAL A 186 -0.11 2.07 -2.38
CA VAL A 186 -0.10 0.75 -2.99
C VAL A 186 1.28 0.44 -3.56
N ILE A 187 1.86 -0.70 -3.19
CA ILE A 187 3.05 -1.25 -3.82
C ILE A 187 2.60 -2.38 -4.74
N PRO A 188 2.48 -2.16 -6.06
CA PRO A 188 2.17 -3.24 -6.99
C PRO A 188 3.37 -4.16 -7.18
N GLU A 189 3.10 -5.45 -7.31
CA GLU A 189 4.13 -6.44 -7.63
C GLU A 189 3.76 -7.25 -8.86
N ILE A 190 4.73 -7.33 -9.78
CA ILE A 190 4.80 -8.35 -10.81
C ILE A 190 6.06 -9.15 -10.53
N ASP A 191 5.87 -10.39 -10.08
CA ASP A 191 7.01 -11.26 -9.76
C ASP A 191 7.69 -11.77 -11.03
N MET A 192 9.01 -11.60 -11.07
CA MET A 192 9.84 -11.90 -12.24
C MET A 192 11.28 -12.20 -11.84
N PRO A 193 11.97 -13.11 -12.52
CA PRO A 193 11.44 -14.04 -13.53
C PRO A 193 10.85 -15.32 -12.93
N GLY A 194 10.87 -15.45 -11.58
CA GLY A 194 10.24 -16.53 -10.83
C GLY A 194 8.71 -16.45 -10.84
N HIS A 195 8.05 -17.42 -10.22
CA HIS A 195 6.60 -17.44 -10.03
C HIS A 195 5.78 -17.11 -11.30
N SER A 196 6.28 -17.50 -12.47
CA SER A 196 5.87 -17.01 -13.78
C SER A 196 5.20 -18.06 -14.68
N ALA A 197 4.69 -19.18 -14.11
CA ALA A 197 4.10 -20.22 -14.94
C ALA A 197 2.85 -19.76 -15.71
N ALA A 198 2.09 -18.78 -15.21
CA ALA A 198 0.99 -18.16 -15.95
C ALA A 198 1.49 -17.45 -17.21
N PHE A 199 2.59 -16.71 -17.11
CA PHE A 199 3.25 -16.08 -18.26
C PHE A 199 3.72 -17.14 -19.27
N THR A 200 4.41 -18.19 -18.79
CA THR A 200 4.92 -19.27 -19.64
C THR A 200 3.79 -20.02 -20.38
N ARG A 201 2.65 -20.28 -19.72
CA ARG A 201 1.48 -20.87 -20.38
C ARG A 201 0.94 -19.99 -21.50
N THR A 202 0.92 -18.68 -21.27
CA THR A 202 0.39 -17.72 -22.24
C THR A 202 1.28 -17.55 -23.46
N PHE A 203 2.60 -17.46 -23.29
CA PHE A 203 3.52 -17.08 -24.37
C PHE A 203 4.39 -18.22 -24.89
N GLY A 204 4.38 -19.38 -24.20
CA GLY A 204 5.20 -20.55 -24.56
C GLY A 204 6.71 -20.32 -24.40
N CYS A 205 7.12 -19.39 -23.54
CA CYS A 205 8.53 -19.09 -23.31
C CYS A 205 8.77 -18.60 -21.87
N ASP A 206 10.00 -18.80 -21.39
CA ASP A 206 10.48 -18.26 -20.12
C ASP A 206 10.69 -16.73 -20.20
N MET A 207 10.48 -16.02 -19.11
CA MET A 207 10.68 -14.56 -19.04
C MET A 207 12.13 -14.15 -19.34
N GLN A 208 13.13 -14.97 -19.00
CA GLN A 208 14.54 -14.68 -19.23
C GLN A 208 14.98 -14.97 -20.68
N SER A 209 14.15 -15.67 -21.49
CA SER A 209 14.44 -15.83 -22.91
C SER A 209 14.41 -14.48 -23.64
N PRO A 210 15.12 -14.30 -24.76
CA PRO A 210 15.08 -13.02 -25.52
C PRO A 210 13.66 -12.57 -25.87
N LYS A 211 12.76 -13.50 -26.24
CA LYS A 211 11.35 -13.21 -26.51
C LYS A 211 10.60 -12.83 -25.22
N GLY A 212 10.76 -13.61 -24.16
CA GLY A 212 10.10 -13.38 -22.88
C GLY A 212 10.53 -12.07 -22.24
N LYS A 213 11.84 -11.74 -22.30
CA LYS A 213 12.36 -10.47 -21.79
C LYS A 213 11.79 -9.26 -22.54
N GLY A 214 11.57 -9.35 -23.84
CA GLY A 214 10.87 -8.30 -24.59
C GLY A 214 9.44 -8.10 -24.10
N ILE A 215 8.67 -9.19 -23.95
CA ILE A 215 7.27 -9.15 -23.49
C ILE A 215 7.15 -8.61 -22.07
N ILE A 216 7.98 -9.10 -21.13
CA ILE A 216 7.86 -8.65 -19.73
C ILE A 216 8.24 -7.18 -19.56
N LYS A 217 9.17 -6.65 -20.37
CA LYS A 217 9.45 -5.21 -20.38
C LYS A 217 8.25 -4.37 -20.79
N GLU A 218 7.51 -4.78 -21.80
CA GLU A 218 6.29 -4.09 -22.24
C GLU A 218 5.20 -4.16 -21.15
N LEU A 219 5.01 -5.32 -20.54
CA LEU A 219 4.07 -5.50 -19.43
C LEU A 219 4.45 -4.67 -18.18
N LEU A 220 5.73 -4.64 -17.83
CA LEU A 220 6.24 -3.86 -16.71
C LEU A 220 6.08 -2.35 -16.98
N ALA A 221 6.34 -1.91 -18.22
CA ALA A 221 6.13 -0.52 -18.61
C ALA A 221 4.64 -0.13 -18.52
N GLU A 222 3.74 -0.97 -19.05
CA GLU A 222 2.29 -0.76 -18.97
C GLU A 222 1.82 -0.70 -17.52
N ALA A 223 2.29 -1.61 -16.67
CA ALA A 223 1.95 -1.62 -15.25
C ALA A 223 2.51 -0.38 -14.52
N CYS A 224 3.75 0.02 -14.77
CA CYS A 224 4.30 1.25 -14.20
C CYS A 224 3.47 2.50 -14.57
N ASP A 225 2.95 2.56 -15.79
CA ASP A 225 2.10 3.66 -16.26
C ASP A 225 0.70 3.61 -15.63
N LEU A 226 0.14 2.42 -15.38
CA LEU A 226 -1.11 2.25 -14.66
C LEU A 226 -1.02 2.73 -13.20
N PHE A 227 0.09 2.42 -12.53
CA PHE A 227 0.39 2.84 -11.17
C PHE A 227 1.21 4.14 -11.11
N ALA A 228 0.97 5.09 -12.02
CA ALA A 228 1.82 6.26 -12.26
C ALA A 228 2.13 7.06 -10.98
N GLU A 229 1.16 7.24 -10.10
CA GLU A 229 1.30 8.05 -8.87
C GLU A 229 1.96 7.30 -7.71
N GLU A 230 2.09 5.96 -7.80
CA GLU A 230 2.74 5.16 -6.77
C GLU A 230 4.27 5.24 -6.91
N PRO A 231 5.01 5.57 -5.83
CA PRO A 231 6.45 5.81 -5.92
C PRO A 231 7.30 4.53 -5.99
N TYR A 232 6.69 3.38 -5.76
CA TYR A 232 7.37 2.09 -5.71
C TYR A 232 6.79 1.10 -6.71
N PHE A 233 7.62 0.16 -7.16
CA PHE A 233 7.20 -1.02 -7.89
C PHE A 233 8.02 -2.22 -7.44
N HIS A 234 7.37 -3.32 -7.07
CA HIS A 234 8.02 -4.54 -6.63
C HIS A 234 8.17 -5.51 -7.81
N ILE A 235 9.38 -5.99 -8.05
CA ILE A 235 9.72 -6.86 -9.20
C ILE A 235 9.93 -8.34 -8.81
N GLY A 236 9.58 -8.72 -7.57
CA GLY A 236 9.75 -10.08 -7.07
C GLY A 236 11.23 -10.47 -6.91
N THR A 237 11.68 -11.47 -7.67
CA THR A 237 13.05 -12.01 -7.78
C THR A 237 13.41 -13.15 -6.83
N ASP A 238 12.45 -13.69 -6.09
CA ASP A 238 12.68 -14.83 -5.21
C ASP A 238 12.52 -16.18 -5.91
N GLU A 239 13.03 -17.20 -5.24
CA GLU A 239 12.86 -18.64 -5.57
C GLU A 239 13.13 -19.03 -7.03
N VAL A 240 14.07 -18.36 -7.69
CA VAL A 240 14.39 -18.58 -9.10
C VAL A 240 15.88 -18.67 -9.37
N HIS A 241 16.25 -19.43 -10.40
CA HIS A 241 17.60 -19.46 -10.96
C HIS A 241 17.73 -18.44 -12.09
N PHE A 242 18.69 -17.53 -11.96
CA PHE A 242 18.95 -16.52 -13.00
C PHE A 242 19.83 -17.11 -14.08
N THR A 243 19.32 -17.18 -15.31
CA THR A 243 20.01 -17.63 -16.52
C THR A 243 20.50 -16.48 -17.39
N ASP A 244 19.91 -15.29 -17.21
CA ASP A 244 20.29 -14.04 -17.86
C ASP A 244 20.75 -13.04 -16.80
N PRO A 245 22.06 -12.73 -16.70
CA PRO A 245 22.59 -11.82 -15.68
C PRO A 245 22.11 -10.36 -15.86
N ASP A 246 21.69 -9.97 -17.05
CA ASP A 246 21.22 -8.62 -17.35
C ASP A 246 19.71 -8.47 -17.11
N PHE A 247 18.98 -9.55 -16.82
CA PHE A 247 17.52 -9.51 -16.65
C PHE A 247 17.10 -8.53 -15.55
N VAL A 248 17.58 -8.73 -14.33
CA VAL A 248 17.18 -7.90 -13.19
C VAL A 248 17.67 -6.45 -13.31
N PRO A 249 18.95 -6.19 -13.69
CA PRO A 249 19.42 -4.83 -13.95
C PRO A 249 18.56 -4.06 -14.97
N GLU A 250 18.14 -4.72 -16.05
CA GLU A 250 17.29 -4.10 -17.06
C GLU A 250 15.88 -3.78 -16.54
N MET A 251 15.28 -4.64 -15.70
CA MET A 251 13.96 -4.40 -15.10
C MET A 251 14.03 -3.26 -14.07
N VAL A 252 15.08 -3.21 -13.23
CA VAL A 252 15.33 -2.11 -12.30
C VAL A 252 15.49 -0.78 -13.04
N ALA A 253 16.30 -0.78 -14.13
CA ALA A 253 16.49 0.40 -14.97
C ALA A 253 15.17 0.89 -15.58
N LEU A 254 14.31 -0.03 -16.03
CA LEU A 254 12.99 0.30 -16.57
C LEU A 254 12.09 0.93 -15.50
N VAL A 255 11.99 0.33 -14.32
CA VAL A 255 11.20 0.88 -13.19
C VAL A 255 11.68 2.30 -12.85
N ARG A 256 13.00 2.50 -12.75
CA ARG A 256 13.60 3.80 -12.48
C ARG A 256 13.34 4.82 -13.59
N SER A 257 13.34 4.39 -14.86
CA SER A 257 13.02 5.25 -16.01
C SER A 257 11.56 5.76 -15.97
N LYS A 258 10.67 5.05 -15.27
CA LYS A 258 9.28 5.45 -15.00
C LYS A 258 9.15 6.31 -13.73
N GLY A 259 10.26 6.79 -13.16
CA GLY A 259 10.27 7.65 -11.96
C GLY A 259 9.99 6.92 -10.65
N LYS A 260 10.06 5.59 -10.63
CA LYS A 260 9.75 4.77 -9.45
C LYS A 260 11.01 4.17 -8.84
N LYS A 261 10.91 3.78 -7.58
CA LYS A 261 11.92 2.97 -6.89
C LYS A 261 11.57 1.50 -7.01
N ALA A 262 12.57 0.68 -7.37
CA ALA A 262 12.41 -0.76 -7.49
C ALA A 262 12.58 -1.43 -6.12
N ILE A 263 11.65 -2.32 -5.78
CA ILE A 263 11.71 -3.21 -4.61
C ILE A 263 11.86 -4.64 -5.10
N SER A 264 12.60 -5.47 -4.37
CA SER A 264 12.69 -6.90 -4.65
C SER A 264 12.80 -7.74 -3.38
N TRP A 265 12.49 -9.02 -3.48
CA TRP A 265 12.62 -9.96 -2.37
C TRP A 265 14.09 -10.24 -2.00
N SER A 266 14.32 -10.48 -0.70
CA SER A 266 15.59 -10.96 -0.17
C SER A 266 15.34 -12.04 0.91
N PRO A 267 15.80 -13.28 0.75
CA PRO A 267 16.63 -13.83 -0.34
C PRO A 267 15.95 -13.77 -1.72
N GLY A 268 16.76 -13.59 -2.75
CA GLY A 268 16.36 -13.50 -4.16
C GLY A 268 17.60 -13.18 -4.98
N CYS A 269 17.53 -12.17 -5.84
CA CYS A 269 18.72 -11.65 -6.50
C CYS A 269 19.64 -10.97 -5.48
N GLU A 270 20.95 -11.19 -5.62
CA GLU A 270 21.96 -10.53 -4.80
C GLU A 270 22.31 -9.16 -5.38
N TYR A 271 22.31 -8.13 -4.54
CA TYR A 271 22.56 -6.74 -4.93
C TYR A 271 23.74 -6.12 -4.20
N ALA A 272 24.49 -5.29 -4.90
CA ALA A 272 25.36 -4.28 -4.32
C ALA A 272 24.55 -2.98 -4.04
N PRO A 273 25.06 -2.09 -3.17
CA PRO A 273 24.45 -0.78 -2.94
C PRO A 273 24.28 0.00 -4.25
N GLY A 274 23.07 0.49 -4.50
CA GLY A 274 22.68 1.23 -5.71
C GLY A 274 22.12 0.38 -6.84
N GLU A 275 22.23 -0.95 -6.80
CA GLU A 275 21.64 -1.84 -7.80
C GLU A 275 20.14 -2.04 -7.60
N ILE A 276 19.66 -1.97 -6.36
CA ILE A 276 18.23 -1.97 -5.99
C ILE A 276 17.94 -0.82 -5.03
N ASP A 277 16.73 -0.31 -5.01
CA ASP A 277 16.37 0.81 -4.13
C ASP A 277 15.93 0.34 -2.74
N ILE A 278 15.23 -0.80 -2.65
CA ILE A 278 14.78 -1.39 -1.39
C ILE A 278 14.82 -2.93 -1.52
N ALA A 279 15.34 -3.61 -0.50
CA ALA A 279 15.26 -5.06 -0.36
C ALA A 279 14.17 -5.43 0.66
N GLN A 280 13.16 -6.22 0.28
CA GLN A 280 12.15 -6.73 1.19
C GLN A 280 12.55 -8.11 1.73
N LEU A 281 12.77 -8.18 3.04
CA LEU A 281 13.22 -9.41 3.70
C LEU A 281 12.00 -10.29 3.98
N TRP A 282 11.94 -11.50 3.38
CA TRP A 282 10.78 -12.37 3.50
C TRP A 282 11.01 -13.65 4.30
N SER A 283 12.25 -14.10 4.43
CA SER A 283 12.58 -15.33 5.17
C SER A 283 13.63 -15.07 6.26
N TYR A 284 13.78 -16.01 7.18
CA TYR A 284 14.82 -15.95 8.22
C TYR A 284 16.26 -15.87 7.67
N MET A 285 16.47 -16.26 6.43
CA MET A 285 17.77 -16.13 5.75
C MET A 285 18.03 -14.71 5.22
N GLY A 286 16.97 -13.91 5.02
CA GLY A 286 17.09 -12.53 4.59
C GLY A 286 17.80 -11.69 5.64
N LYS A 287 18.85 -10.97 5.25
CA LYS A 287 19.63 -10.09 6.13
C LYS A 287 19.70 -8.70 5.54
N PRO A 288 19.49 -7.65 6.35
CA PRO A 288 19.76 -6.28 5.91
C PRO A 288 21.20 -6.16 5.42
N LYS A 289 21.38 -5.46 4.30
CA LYS A 289 22.71 -5.17 3.75
C LYS A 289 23.05 -3.69 3.97
N PRO A 290 24.26 -3.34 4.43
CA PRO A 290 24.67 -1.94 4.54
C PRO A 290 24.53 -1.22 3.20
N GLY A 291 23.94 -0.03 3.24
CA GLY A 291 23.73 0.80 2.04
C GLY A 291 22.51 0.44 1.19
N ILE A 292 21.71 -0.57 1.56
CA ILE A 292 20.45 -0.90 0.92
C ILE A 292 19.32 -0.75 1.97
N PRO A 293 18.37 0.17 1.79
CA PRO A 293 17.17 0.23 2.61
C PRO A 293 16.41 -1.09 2.59
N SER A 294 15.78 -1.47 3.72
CA SER A 294 15.04 -2.73 3.77
C SER A 294 13.66 -2.59 4.40
N ILE A 295 12.71 -3.37 3.89
CA ILE A 295 11.41 -3.66 4.50
C ILE A 295 11.54 -5.03 5.17
N ASP A 296 11.20 -5.13 6.46
CA ASP A 296 11.24 -6.40 7.19
C ASP A 296 9.84 -7.01 7.27
N SER A 297 9.60 -8.06 6.47
CA SER A 297 8.38 -8.86 6.49
C SER A 297 8.59 -10.29 6.99
N ARG A 298 9.76 -10.58 7.57
CA ARG A 298 10.10 -11.92 8.08
C ARG A 298 9.18 -12.34 9.21
N PHE A 299 8.78 -13.61 9.22
CA PHE A 299 7.95 -14.24 10.27
C PHE A 299 6.58 -13.57 10.50
N ARG A 300 6.09 -12.81 9.54
CA ARG A 300 4.82 -12.09 9.62
C ARG A 300 3.81 -12.58 8.58
N TYR A 301 3.87 -13.87 8.26
CA TYR A 301 2.89 -14.50 7.38
C TYR A 301 1.62 -14.83 8.16
N ALA A 302 0.51 -14.20 7.81
CA ALA A 302 -0.82 -14.61 8.20
C ALA A 302 -1.37 -15.58 7.14
N ASN A 303 -0.76 -16.76 7.07
CA ASN A 303 -1.11 -17.77 6.07
C ASN A 303 -2.33 -18.57 6.53
N HIS A 304 -3.36 -18.57 5.71
CA HIS A 304 -4.54 -19.44 5.92
C HIS A 304 -5.18 -19.92 4.62
#